data_723ef3a2fd71c0faf03b4bfc93b653d2
#
_entry.id   723ef3a2fd71c0faf03b4bfc93b653d2
#
_cell.length_a   1.000
_cell.length_b   1.000
_cell.length_c   1.000
_cell.angle_alpha   90.00
_cell.angle_beta   90.00
_cell.angle_gamma   90.00
#
_symmetry.space_group_name_H-M   'P 1'
#
loop_
_entity.id
_entity.type
_entity.pdbx_description
1 polymer ?
#
loop_
_entity_poly.entity_id
_entity_poly.type
_entity_poly.pdbx_seq_one_letter_code
_entity_poly.pdbx_strand_id
1 'polypeptide(L)'
;ILDIEDAVASIIDKNFPSTFMLQQNFPNPFNPTTIIRYALPKESFVNITIFDMLGNEVKRLVNKDQSRGFKSIQWNATNNNGHLVSAGLYIYSIEADNFKKTRKMILLK
;
A
#
# COMPACT_ATOMS: atom_id res chain seq x y z
N ILE A 1 10.88 -2.18 37.75
CA ILE A 1 11.87 -1.32 37.07
C ILE A 1 12.21 -1.93 35.70
N LEU A 2 12.04 -1.16 34.64
CA LEU A 2 12.53 -1.56 33.32
C LEU A 2 14.03 -1.37 33.29
N ASP A 3 14.76 -2.33 32.77
CA ASP A 3 16.18 -2.14 32.50
C ASP A 3 16.36 -1.37 31.18
N ILE A 4 17.61 -1.02 30.90
CA ILE A 4 17.92 -0.22 29.70
C ILE A 4 17.59 -1.00 28.43
N GLU A 5 17.80 -2.30 28.41
CA GLU A 5 17.52 -3.12 27.22
C GLU A 5 16.04 -3.12 26.89
N ASP A 6 15.16 -3.27 27.90
CA ASP A 6 13.71 -3.22 27.67
C ASP A 6 13.26 -1.86 27.22
N ALA A 7 13.83 -0.79 27.78
CA ALA A 7 13.50 0.58 27.38
C ALA A 7 13.92 0.86 25.93
N VAL A 8 15.10 0.41 25.54
CA VAL A 8 15.60 0.59 24.17
C VAL A 8 14.76 -0.20 23.19
N ALA A 9 14.43 -1.45 23.50
CA ALA A 9 13.59 -2.27 22.65
C ALA A 9 12.21 -1.64 22.44
N SER A 10 11.63 -1.09 23.51
CA SER A 10 10.33 -0.42 23.42
C SER A 10 10.38 0.83 22.53
N ILE A 11 11.45 1.60 22.59
CA ILE A 11 11.62 2.78 21.75
C ILE A 11 11.81 2.39 20.28
N ILE A 12 12.63 1.38 20.01
CA ILE A 12 12.88 0.89 18.66
C ILE A 12 11.60 0.35 18.04
N ASP A 13 10.81 -0.43 18.79
CA ASP A 13 9.58 -1.04 18.31
C ASP A 13 8.53 0.00 17.93
N LYS A 14 8.54 1.18 18.55
CA LYS A 14 7.62 2.27 18.19
C LYS A 14 7.88 2.84 16.80
N ASN A 15 9.06 2.62 16.24
CA ASN A 15 9.42 3.09 14.91
C ASN A 15 9.03 2.10 13.81
N PHE A 16 8.46 0.96 14.19
CA PHE A 16 8.02 -0.06 13.26
C PHE A 16 6.55 -0.42 13.52
N PRO A 17 5.81 -0.76 12.46
CA PRO A 17 4.43 -1.18 12.64
C PRO A 17 4.34 -2.50 13.40
N SER A 18 3.30 -2.64 14.21
CA SER A 18 3.01 -3.88 14.95
C SER A 18 2.06 -4.80 14.18
N THR A 19 1.38 -4.27 13.17
CA THR A 19 0.42 -5.03 12.36
C THR A 19 0.55 -4.64 10.89
N PHE A 20 0.08 -5.52 10.01
CA PHE A 20 -0.12 -5.16 8.61
C PHE A 20 -1.24 -4.13 8.50
N MET A 21 -1.09 -3.21 7.54
CA MET A 21 -2.06 -2.14 7.35
C MET A 21 -2.06 -1.70 5.89
N LEU A 22 -3.24 -1.39 5.37
CA LEU A 22 -3.42 -0.74 4.09
C LEU A 22 -4.34 0.45 4.30
N GLN A 23 -3.81 1.65 4.11
CA GLN A 23 -4.58 2.87 4.33
C GLN A 23 -5.35 3.26 3.07
N GLN A 24 -6.38 4.08 3.28
CA GLN A 24 -7.06 4.72 2.17
C GLN A 24 -6.08 5.62 1.45
N ASN A 25 -6.07 5.55 0.11
CA ASN A 25 -5.21 6.42 -0.69
C ASN A 25 -5.53 7.89 -0.45
N PHE A 26 -4.53 8.75 -0.60
CA PHE A 26 -4.70 10.19 -0.44
C PHE A 26 -3.87 10.92 -1.50
N PRO A 27 -4.46 11.92 -2.18
CA PRO A 27 -5.85 12.33 -2.12
C PRO A 27 -6.81 11.28 -2.70
N ASN A 28 -8.09 11.35 -2.29
CA ASN A 28 -9.17 10.53 -2.83
C ASN A 28 -10.48 11.30 -2.71
N PRO A 29 -11.14 11.71 -3.80
CA PRO A 29 -10.74 11.48 -5.20
C PRO A 29 -9.42 12.14 -5.55
N PHE A 30 -8.77 11.66 -6.62
CA PHE A 30 -7.46 12.15 -7.03
C PHE A 30 -7.41 12.49 -8.52
N ASN A 31 -6.43 13.33 -8.92
CA ASN A 31 -6.26 13.77 -10.28
C ASN A 31 -4.83 14.27 -10.51
N PRO A 32 -3.98 13.59 -11.26
CA PRO A 32 -4.09 12.16 -11.61
C PRO A 32 -3.29 11.26 -10.66
N THR A 33 -2.75 11.80 -9.58
CA THR A 33 -1.78 11.13 -8.70
C THR A 33 -2.34 10.95 -7.32
N THR A 34 -2.07 9.79 -6.74
CA THR A 34 -2.43 9.47 -5.36
C THR A 34 -1.32 8.66 -4.71
N ILE A 35 -1.31 8.63 -3.38
CA ILE A 35 -0.35 7.87 -2.61
C ILE A 35 -1.09 6.83 -1.79
N ILE A 36 -0.60 5.60 -1.83
CA ILE A 36 -1.09 4.48 -1.04
C ILE A 36 -0.05 4.19 0.04
N ARG A 37 -0.47 4.25 1.30
CA ARG A 37 0.39 3.95 2.44
C ARG A 37 0.01 2.61 3.02
N TYR A 38 1.03 1.85 3.39
CA TYR A 38 0.84 0.53 3.98
C TYR A 38 1.93 0.25 5.00
N ALA A 39 1.73 -0.77 5.82
CA ALA A 39 2.63 -1.09 6.90
C ALA A 39 2.91 -2.58 6.93
N LEU A 40 4.17 -2.94 7.17
CA LEU A 40 4.65 -4.31 7.25
C LEU A 40 5.31 -4.52 8.61
N PRO A 41 4.76 -5.40 9.48
CA PRO A 41 5.37 -5.66 10.79
C PRO A 41 6.62 -6.54 10.69
N LYS A 42 6.82 -7.19 9.55
CA LYS A 42 7.98 -8.04 9.29
C LYS A 42 8.28 -8.05 7.80
N GLU A 43 9.49 -8.48 7.43
CA GLU A 43 9.85 -8.69 6.04
C GLU A 43 8.82 -9.61 5.37
N SER A 44 8.35 -9.22 4.20
CA SER A 44 7.29 -9.94 3.50
C SER A 44 7.41 -9.75 2.00
N PHE A 45 6.97 -10.75 1.25
CA PHE A 45 6.76 -10.57 -0.18
C PHE A 45 5.43 -9.81 -0.35
N VAL A 46 5.50 -8.64 -1.02
CA VAL A 46 4.36 -7.73 -1.12
C VAL A 46 3.89 -7.66 -2.56
N ASN A 47 2.59 -7.81 -2.76
CA ASN A 47 1.93 -7.59 -4.04
C ASN A 47 0.85 -6.52 -3.83
N ILE A 48 0.99 -5.39 -4.50
CA ILE A 48 -0.03 -4.34 -4.54
C ILE A 48 -0.44 -4.15 -5.97
N THR A 49 -1.71 -4.37 -6.25
CA THR A 49 -2.25 -4.34 -7.62
C THR A 49 -3.51 -3.50 -7.67
N ILE A 50 -3.66 -2.76 -8.76
CA ILE A 50 -4.84 -1.95 -9.04
C ILE A 50 -5.67 -2.67 -10.08
N PHE A 51 -6.98 -2.75 -9.83
CA PHE A 51 -7.98 -3.37 -10.70
C PHE A 51 -9.03 -2.36 -11.11
N ASP A 52 -9.62 -2.56 -12.29
CA ASP A 52 -10.83 -1.85 -12.67
C ASP A 52 -12.05 -2.53 -12.05
N MET A 53 -13.24 -2.01 -12.31
CA MET A 53 -14.48 -2.53 -11.73
C MET A 53 -14.92 -3.86 -12.33
N LEU A 54 -14.32 -4.27 -13.44
CA LEU A 54 -14.54 -5.58 -14.04
C LEU A 54 -13.59 -6.64 -13.47
N GLY A 55 -12.65 -6.23 -12.62
CA GLY A 55 -11.67 -7.14 -12.03
C GLY A 55 -10.42 -7.32 -12.87
N ASN A 56 -10.24 -6.55 -13.94
CA ASN A 56 -9.04 -6.63 -14.76
C ASN A 56 -7.89 -5.92 -14.08
N GLU A 57 -6.70 -6.52 -14.14
CA GLU A 57 -5.49 -5.87 -13.62
C GLU A 57 -5.17 -4.64 -14.46
N VAL A 58 -5.06 -3.49 -13.81
CA VAL A 58 -4.69 -2.23 -14.43
C VAL A 58 -3.21 -1.97 -14.27
N LYS A 59 -2.71 -2.07 -13.04
CA LYS A 59 -1.32 -1.78 -12.73
C LYS A 59 -0.86 -2.61 -11.55
N ARG A 60 0.30 -3.22 -11.67
CA ARG A 60 0.97 -3.88 -10.57
C ARG A 60 2.01 -2.92 -10.01
N LEU A 61 1.72 -2.34 -8.85
CA LEU A 61 2.57 -1.31 -8.26
C LEU A 61 3.77 -1.88 -7.52
N VAL A 62 3.57 -2.99 -6.79
CA VAL A 62 4.61 -3.65 -6.03
C VAL A 62 4.47 -5.16 -6.23
N ASN A 63 5.59 -5.83 -6.44
CA ASN A 63 5.63 -7.29 -6.58
C ASN A 63 7.03 -7.78 -6.23
N LYS A 64 7.39 -7.65 -4.95
CA LYS A 64 8.74 -7.98 -4.49
C LYS A 64 8.79 -8.11 -2.97
N ASP A 65 9.90 -8.67 -2.49
CA ASP A 65 10.20 -8.67 -1.06
C ASP A 65 10.48 -7.25 -0.59
N GLN A 66 9.93 -6.90 0.57
CA GLN A 66 10.18 -5.62 1.23
C GLN A 66 10.45 -5.83 2.70
N SER A 67 11.35 -5.01 3.25
CA SER A 67 11.64 -5.02 4.68
C SER A 67 10.46 -4.50 5.49
N ARG A 68 10.44 -4.82 6.78
CA ARG A 68 9.42 -4.25 7.68
C ARG A 68 9.51 -2.74 7.69
N GLY A 69 8.39 -2.09 7.95
CA GLY A 69 8.36 -0.63 8.06
C GLY A 69 7.06 -0.03 7.55
N PHE A 70 6.99 1.28 7.67
CA PHE A 70 5.93 2.09 7.07
C PHE A 70 6.35 2.42 5.65
N LYS A 71 5.49 2.12 4.70
CA LYS A 71 5.78 2.23 3.27
C LYS A 71 4.76 3.11 2.56
N SER A 72 5.15 3.61 1.40
CA SER A 72 4.23 4.32 0.52
C SER A 72 4.59 4.04 -0.93
N ILE A 73 3.58 4.09 -1.79
CA ILE A 73 3.75 3.95 -3.24
C ILE A 73 2.80 4.92 -3.94
N GLN A 74 3.28 5.54 -4.99
CA GLN A 74 2.51 6.50 -5.77
C GLN A 74 1.92 5.82 -6.99
N TRP A 75 0.67 6.16 -7.31
CA TRP A 75 0.06 5.79 -8.59
C TRP A 75 -0.32 7.04 -9.35
N ASN A 76 0.05 7.08 -10.62
CA ASN A 76 -0.15 8.22 -11.50
C ASN A 76 -1.20 7.97 -12.58
N ALA A 77 -2.16 7.08 -12.31
CA ALA A 77 -3.27 6.75 -13.20
C ALA A 77 -2.83 6.13 -14.54
N THR A 78 -1.75 5.36 -14.52
CA THR A 78 -1.29 4.63 -15.70
C THR A 78 -1.47 3.13 -15.53
N ASN A 79 -1.67 2.43 -16.66
CA ASN A 79 -1.69 0.97 -16.68
C ASN A 79 -0.26 0.40 -16.78
N ASN A 80 -0.15 -0.93 -16.86
CA ASN A 80 1.15 -1.59 -16.94
C ASN A 80 1.96 -1.22 -18.20
N ASN A 81 1.28 -0.71 -19.23
CA ASN A 81 1.93 -0.26 -20.47
C ASN A 81 2.32 1.23 -20.42
N GLY A 82 2.06 1.90 -19.29
CA GLY A 82 2.39 3.31 -19.12
C GLY A 82 1.37 4.26 -19.72
N HIS A 83 0.21 3.78 -20.15
CA HIS A 83 -0.84 4.62 -20.73
C HIS A 83 -1.81 5.08 -19.64
N LEU A 84 -2.28 6.32 -19.74
CA LEU A 84 -3.28 6.87 -18.85
C LEU A 84 -4.58 6.07 -18.95
N VAL A 85 -5.22 5.86 -17.80
CA VAL A 85 -6.50 5.15 -17.73
C VAL A 85 -7.65 6.15 -17.54
N SER A 86 -8.87 5.69 -17.80
CA SER A 86 -10.06 6.53 -17.73
C SER A 86 -10.39 6.92 -16.30
N ALA A 87 -11.03 8.08 -16.13
CA ALA A 87 -11.61 8.46 -14.86
C ALA A 87 -12.64 7.40 -14.43
N GLY A 88 -12.77 7.20 -13.15
CA GLY A 88 -13.73 6.24 -12.62
C GLY A 88 -13.29 5.62 -11.31
N LEU A 89 -13.97 4.55 -10.94
CA LEU A 89 -13.74 3.81 -9.71
C LEU A 89 -12.75 2.69 -9.97
N TYR A 90 -11.74 2.60 -9.10
CA TYR A 90 -10.73 1.55 -9.13
C TYR A 90 -10.64 0.88 -7.77
N ILE A 91 -10.11 -0.33 -7.77
CA ILE A 91 -9.89 -1.11 -6.55
C ILE A 91 -8.40 -1.39 -6.46
N TYR A 92 -7.83 -1.25 -5.29
CA TYR A 92 -6.46 -1.69 -5.06
C TYR A 92 -6.42 -2.68 -3.90
N SER A 93 -5.53 -3.65 -4.01
CA SER A 93 -5.38 -4.69 -3.01
C SER A 93 -3.92 -4.89 -2.66
N ILE A 94 -3.69 -5.27 -1.41
CA ILE A 94 -2.38 -5.73 -0.93
C ILE A 94 -2.48 -7.19 -0.54
N GLU A 95 -1.44 -7.95 -0.89
CA GLU A 95 -1.20 -9.28 -0.33
C GLU A 95 0.22 -9.29 0.22
N ALA A 96 0.34 -9.63 1.50
CA ALA A 96 1.63 -9.75 2.17
C ALA A 96 1.48 -10.83 3.25
N ASP A 97 2.20 -11.95 3.12
CA ASP A 97 2.00 -13.14 3.94
C ASP A 97 0.53 -13.56 3.91
N ASN A 98 -0.09 -13.67 5.10
CA ASN A 98 -1.51 -14.01 5.22
C ASN A 98 -2.42 -12.80 5.24
N PHE A 99 -1.85 -11.60 5.16
CA PHE A 99 -2.62 -10.36 5.15
C PHE A 99 -3.09 -10.06 3.73
N LYS A 100 -4.39 -9.78 3.62
CA LYS A 100 -5.00 -9.39 2.36
C LYS A 100 -6.05 -8.33 2.65
N LYS A 101 -5.97 -7.22 1.95
CA LYS A 101 -6.94 -6.13 2.11
C LYS A 101 -7.15 -5.43 0.78
N THR A 102 -8.37 -4.95 0.60
CA THR A 102 -8.83 -4.28 -0.62
C THR A 102 -9.50 -2.96 -0.25
N ARG A 103 -9.25 -1.93 -1.05
CA ARG A 103 -9.89 -0.61 -0.90
C ARG A 103 -10.28 -0.06 -2.25
N LYS A 104 -11.23 0.87 -2.24
CA LYS A 104 -11.71 1.57 -3.43
C LYS A 104 -11.12 2.96 -3.48
N MET A 105 -10.97 3.49 -4.70
CA MET A 105 -10.52 4.86 -4.91
C MET A 105 -11.17 5.43 -6.17
N ILE A 106 -11.25 6.75 -6.25
CA ILE A 106 -11.89 7.45 -7.35
C ILE A 106 -10.87 8.32 -8.07
N LEU A 107 -10.72 8.08 -9.36
CA LEU A 107 -9.88 8.90 -10.25
C LEU A 107 -10.77 9.92 -10.95
N LEU A 108 -10.46 11.18 -10.73
CA LEU A 108 -11.07 12.29 -11.49
C LEU A 108 -10.15 12.65 -12.64
N LYS A 109 -10.71 13.31 -13.61
CA LYS A 109 -9.92 13.72 -14.76
C LYS A 109 -9.86 15.21 -14.89
#